data_c94711a0e0196bb712900d2d0d46dd44
#
_entry.id   c94711a0e0196bb712900d2d0d46dd44
#
_cell.length_a   1.000
_cell.length_b   1.000
_cell.length_c   1.000
_cell.angle_alpha   90.00
_cell.angle_beta   90.00
_cell.angle_gamma   90.00
#
_symmetry.space_group_name_H-M   'P 1'
#
loop_
_entity.id
_entity.type
_entity.pdbx_description
1 polymer ?
#
loop_
_entity_poly.entity_id
_entity_poly.type
_entity_poly.pdbx_seq_one_letter_code
_entity_poly.pdbx_strand_id
1 'polypeptide(L)'
;MKQLNIIPNPNKIDYLGGSVKMENIDSESFSARLTDKLPEEGYVLEVTENGVEATAGGERGAFYASQTLKQLKQLDICPCVRIEDAPAFEYRAFMLDCARHMTTVENIKKLIDAAALVKMNTMHWHLTDDQGWRVEIDSHPELITVGSRRRSSDFGQYHFAEEYSGYFTKGEIREIVAYADDNYIEVIPEFDMPGHTLSVLAAYPELSCKGKPLEVGTKQGIFDDILCAGNDDSLKLVFDVLGEMIELFPGRYFHIGGDEAPKVRWKNCPKCQARMKELGLKDEEELQGWFVLQAVDFLKKHGKTAIVWNESLNSGMMPNDIIVQRWMDKKDRSVEFANKGGKMIVSEFYYYYCDYPYGMTSLKKTYSLDPYIKGLTEAGKKNVYGVECPIWAEYVRDFDKLSYMCFPRFWAVAEAGWTKRANMDYNSFEERFEALRPMLEEMGIKPAPRSDWNPNFLQSLKELRQFFKGTTNLGNILNMIRNNQA
;
A
#
# COMPACT_ATOMS: atom_id res chain seq x y z
N MET A 1 24.01 -24.09 13.71
CA MET A 1 23.34 -23.23 14.70
C MET A 1 21.89 -23.12 14.31
N LYS A 2 20.96 -23.11 15.28
CA LYS A 2 19.52 -22.97 14.98
C LYS A 2 19.28 -21.53 14.51
N GLN A 3 18.66 -21.35 13.36
CA GLN A 3 18.34 -20.03 12.81
C GLN A 3 17.34 -19.32 13.75
N LEU A 4 17.48 -18.01 13.93
CA LEU A 4 16.50 -17.20 14.67
C LEU A 4 15.25 -16.98 13.82
N ASN A 5 14.10 -17.07 14.46
CA ASN A 5 12.82 -16.82 13.81
C ASN A 5 12.49 -15.32 13.92
N ILE A 6 13.08 -14.50 13.04
CA ILE A 6 12.88 -13.06 12.97
C ILE A 6 12.48 -12.67 11.54
N ILE A 7 11.41 -11.91 11.38
CA ILE A 7 10.99 -11.28 10.14
C ILE A 7 10.83 -9.77 10.39
N PRO A 8 11.45 -8.91 9.60
CA PRO A 8 12.41 -9.18 8.52
C PRO A 8 13.72 -9.82 9.02
N ASN A 9 14.39 -10.59 8.13
CA ASN A 9 15.70 -11.17 8.47
C ASN A 9 16.71 -10.08 8.78
N PRO A 10 17.33 -10.07 9.98
CA PRO A 10 18.28 -9.03 10.34
C PRO A 10 19.49 -8.98 9.39
N ASN A 11 20.00 -7.78 9.16
CA ASN A 11 21.12 -7.58 8.26
C ASN A 11 22.45 -8.14 8.79
N LYS A 12 22.60 -8.24 10.12
CA LYS A 12 23.76 -8.86 10.74
C LYS A 12 23.40 -9.50 12.08
N ILE A 13 23.83 -10.74 12.30
CA ILE A 13 23.67 -11.49 13.54
C ILE A 13 25.02 -12.10 13.90
N ASP A 14 25.54 -11.76 15.09
CA ASP A 14 26.72 -12.35 15.68
C ASP A 14 26.29 -13.25 16.87
N TYR A 15 26.61 -14.52 16.84
CA TYR A 15 26.36 -15.46 17.96
C TYR A 15 27.49 -15.40 19.00
N LEU A 16 27.11 -15.06 20.24
CA LEU A 16 28.06 -14.75 21.29
C LEU A 16 28.47 -16.00 22.13
N GLY A 17 27.79 -17.14 21.89
CA GLY A 17 27.94 -18.34 22.74
C GLY A 17 27.04 -18.25 23.97
N GLY A 18 26.63 -19.42 24.52
CA GLY A 18 25.62 -19.48 25.57
C GLY A 18 24.20 -19.33 25.10
N SER A 19 23.25 -19.33 26.02
CA SER A 19 21.82 -19.15 25.76
C SER A 19 21.09 -18.69 27.02
N VAL A 20 19.95 -18.04 26.84
CA VAL A 20 19.09 -17.53 27.90
C VAL A 20 17.66 -18.00 27.72
N LYS A 21 16.97 -18.32 28.81
CA LYS A 21 15.53 -18.57 28.78
C LYS A 21 14.79 -17.25 28.65
N MET A 22 13.92 -17.12 27.64
CA MET A 22 13.22 -15.87 27.34
C MET A 22 12.18 -15.50 28.41
N GLU A 23 11.71 -16.45 29.24
CA GLU A 23 10.87 -16.18 30.41
C GLU A 23 11.56 -15.27 31.45
N ASN A 24 12.91 -15.32 31.53
CA ASN A 24 13.72 -14.53 32.45
C ASN A 24 14.00 -13.10 31.95
N ILE A 25 13.62 -12.78 30.69
CA ILE A 25 13.84 -11.46 30.09
C ILE A 25 12.64 -10.57 30.37
N ASP A 26 12.83 -9.53 31.15
CA ASP A 26 11.85 -8.48 31.34
C ASP A 26 11.81 -7.59 30.08
N SER A 27 10.71 -7.66 29.34
CA SER A 27 10.48 -6.82 28.14
C SER A 27 9.64 -5.59 28.44
N GLU A 28 9.03 -5.50 29.63
CA GLU A 28 8.21 -4.34 29.99
C GLU A 28 9.10 -3.16 30.39
N SER A 29 10.25 -3.46 31.01
CA SER A 29 11.29 -2.46 31.32
C SER A 29 12.30 -2.23 30.19
N PHE A 30 12.09 -2.84 29.00
CA PHE A 30 13.01 -2.69 27.89
C PHE A 30 13.08 -1.25 27.40
N SER A 31 14.28 -0.70 27.37
CA SER A 31 14.58 0.61 26.78
C SER A 31 15.89 0.55 26.01
N ALA A 32 15.98 1.33 24.94
CA ALA A 32 17.22 1.45 24.17
C ALA A 32 17.94 2.75 24.52
N ARG A 33 19.27 2.69 24.62
CA ARG A 33 20.09 3.92 24.69
C ARG A 33 20.20 4.54 23.30
N LEU A 34 19.87 5.83 23.18
CA LEU A 34 19.99 6.56 21.93
C LEU A 34 21.44 6.99 21.65
N THR A 35 21.83 7.01 20.35
CA THR A 35 23.15 7.41 19.88
C THR A 35 23.08 7.98 18.47
N ASP A 36 23.93 8.95 18.17
CA ASP A 36 24.11 9.56 16.83
C ASP A 36 25.00 8.73 15.89
N LYS A 37 25.52 7.59 16.37
CA LYS A 37 26.39 6.68 15.60
C LYS A 37 25.65 5.70 14.70
N LEU A 38 24.33 5.57 14.87
CA LEU A 38 23.47 4.70 14.08
C LEU A 38 22.49 5.55 13.24
N PRO A 39 21.99 5.03 12.10
CA PRO A 39 20.86 5.64 11.41
C PRO A 39 19.65 5.74 12.35
N GLU A 40 18.77 6.72 12.15
CA GLU A 40 17.60 6.95 13.02
C GLU A 40 16.76 5.67 13.25
N GLU A 41 16.51 4.90 12.20
CA GLU A 41 15.78 3.63 12.27
C GLU A 41 16.68 2.41 12.59
N GLY A 42 17.99 2.62 12.73
CA GLY A 42 18.96 1.56 13.03
C GLY A 42 19.07 1.25 14.51
N TYR A 43 19.40 0.00 14.81
CA TYR A 43 19.61 -0.45 16.19
C TYR A 43 20.67 -1.55 16.30
N VAL A 44 21.19 -1.71 17.52
CA VAL A 44 21.95 -2.87 17.99
C VAL A 44 21.20 -3.45 19.17
N LEU A 45 20.85 -4.73 19.11
CA LEU A 45 20.19 -5.47 20.17
C LEU A 45 21.10 -6.62 20.62
N GLU A 46 21.46 -6.66 21.89
CA GLU A 46 22.25 -7.73 22.49
C GLU A 46 21.39 -8.52 23.47
N VAL A 47 21.32 -9.84 23.27
CA VAL A 47 20.68 -10.79 24.18
C VAL A 47 21.77 -11.67 24.76
N THR A 48 21.94 -11.63 26.08
CA THR A 48 22.98 -12.36 26.82
C THR A 48 22.39 -13.06 28.03
N GLU A 49 23.17 -13.88 28.70
CA GLU A 49 22.78 -14.51 29.99
C GLU A 49 22.51 -13.46 31.09
N ASN A 50 23.07 -12.25 30.96
CA ASN A 50 22.90 -11.15 31.90
C ASN A 50 21.67 -10.27 31.63
N GLY A 51 20.98 -10.51 30.52
CA GLY A 51 19.80 -9.73 30.13
C GLY A 51 19.86 -9.23 28.69
N VAL A 52 19.05 -8.20 28.39
CA VAL A 52 18.93 -7.58 27.08
C VAL A 52 19.35 -6.12 27.14
N GLU A 53 20.22 -5.73 26.23
CA GLU A 53 20.63 -4.34 26.04
C GLU A 53 20.34 -3.91 24.60
N ALA A 54 19.94 -2.65 24.41
CA ALA A 54 19.78 -2.07 23.08
C ALA A 54 20.40 -0.68 22.98
N THR A 55 20.89 -0.38 21.79
CA THR A 55 21.33 0.96 21.38
C THR A 55 20.67 1.27 20.03
N ALA A 56 20.08 2.45 19.87
CA ALA A 56 19.35 2.84 18.69
C ALA A 56 19.75 4.23 18.19
N GLY A 57 19.58 4.50 16.90
CA GLY A 57 19.85 5.81 16.31
C GLY A 57 18.81 6.86 16.67
N GLY A 58 17.57 6.42 16.93
CA GLY A 58 16.45 7.25 17.33
C GLY A 58 15.33 6.42 17.95
N GLU A 59 14.23 7.08 18.30
CA GLU A 59 13.06 6.40 18.91
C GLU A 59 12.46 5.33 17.99
N ARG A 60 12.44 5.54 16.68
CA ARG A 60 12.01 4.53 15.70
C ARG A 60 12.91 3.29 15.73
N GLY A 61 14.23 3.48 15.81
CA GLY A 61 15.18 2.38 15.96
C GLY A 61 14.99 1.61 17.27
N ALA A 62 14.72 2.31 18.38
CA ALA A 62 14.38 1.71 19.67
C ALA A 62 13.08 0.88 19.59
N PHE A 63 12.06 1.42 18.94
CA PHE A 63 10.82 0.70 18.69
C PHE A 63 11.06 -0.58 17.86
N TYR A 64 11.84 -0.51 16.77
CA TYR A 64 12.15 -1.70 15.95
C TYR A 64 12.99 -2.76 16.68
N ALA A 65 13.88 -2.33 17.59
CA ALA A 65 14.56 -3.25 18.48
C ALA A 65 13.57 -3.99 19.39
N SER A 66 12.55 -3.29 19.92
CA SER A 66 11.50 -3.91 20.73
C SER A 66 10.66 -4.91 19.93
N GLN A 67 10.34 -4.62 18.65
CA GLN A 67 9.63 -5.56 17.78
C GLN A 67 10.46 -6.83 17.52
N THR A 68 11.77 -6.68 17.35
CA THR A 68 12.68 -7.83 17.24
C THR A 68 12.69 -8.65 18.54
N LEU A 69 12.75 -8.00 19.69
CA LEU A 69 12.67 -8.68 20.99
C LEU A 69 11.34 -9.42 21.18
N LYS A 70 10.21 -8.82 20.80
CA LYS A 70 8.89 -9.48 20.83
C LYS A 70 8.88 -10.80 20.03
N GLN A 71 9.51 -10.81 18.85
CA GLN A 71 9.63 -12.03 18.04
C GLN A 71 10.57 -13.06 18.68
N LEU A 72 11.71 -12.63 19.26
CA LEU A 72 12.62 -13.52 19.99
C LEU A 72 11.95 -14.16 21.20
N LYS A 73 10.99 -13.51 21.83
CA LYS A 73 10.22 -14.05 22.95
C LYS A 73 9.33 -15.26 22.59
N GLN A 74 9.12 -15.52 21.31
CA GLN A 74 8.48 -16.76 20.86
C GLN A 74 9.39 -18.00 20.99
N LEU A 75 10.65 -17.81 21.38
CA LEU A 75 11.58 -18.88 21.70
C LEU A 75 11.57 -19.16 23.20
N ASP A 76 11.50 -20.42 23.61
CA ASP A 76 11.69 -20.80 25.02
C ASP A 76 13.12 -20.45 25.45
N ILE A 77 14.09 -20.79 24.60
CA ILE A 77 15.52 -20.55 24.80
C ILE A 77 16.08 -19.82 23.58
N CYS A 78 16.61 -18.62 23.80
CA CYS A 78 17.29 -17.82 22.80
C CYS A 78 18.82 -18.01 22.94
N PRO A 79 19.56 -18.26 21.85
CA PRO A 79 21.01 -18.16 21.90
C PRO A 79 21.44 -16.74 22.22
N CYS A 80 22.55 -16.57 22.92
CA CYS A 80 23.13 -15.24 23.14
C CYS A 80 23.61 -14.67 21.81
N VAL A 81 23.07 -13.50 21.44
CA VAL A 81 23.27 -12.88 20.13
C VAL A 81 23.43 -11.37 20.22
N ARG A 82 24.17 -10.84 19.25
CA ARG A 82 24.21 -9.42 18.93
C ARG A 82 23.60 -9.24 17.52
N ILE A 83 22.53 -8.47 17.43
CA ILE A 83 21.84 -8.12 16.19
C ILE A 83 22.13 -6.64 15.89
N GLU A 84 22.71 -6.36 14.71
CA GLU A 84 22.93 -5.02 14.22
C GLU A 84 22.11 -4.85 12.92
N ASP A 85 21.16 -3.93 12.94
CA ASP A 85 20.12 -3.90 11.90
C ASP A 85 19.67 -2.48 11.57
N ALA A 86 19.27 -2.27 10.31
CA ALA A 86 18.71 -1.04 9.79
C ALA A 86 17.99 -1.33 8.47
N PRO A 87 16.96 -0.52 8.07
CA PRO A 87 16.21 -0.78 6.86
C PRO A 87 17.02 -0.58 5.58
N ALA A 88 16.68 -1.34 4.54
CA ALA A 88 17.22 -1.16 3.19
C ALA A 88 16.59 0.03 2.45
N PHE A 89 15.31 0.35 2.75
CA PHE A 89 14.57 1.44 2.13
C PHE A 89 13.85 2.29 3.18
N GLU A 90 13.71 3.59 2.89
CA GLU A 90 13.04 4.56 3.76
C GLU A 90 11.53 4.32 3.85
N TYR A 91 10.87 3.92 2.77
CA TYR A 91 9.43 3.70 2.67
C TYR A 91 9.11 2.21 2.62
N ARG A 92 8.31 1.73 3.56
CA ARG A 92 7.94 0.32 3.71
C ARG A 92 6.46 0.26 4.07
N ALA A 93 5.61 0.07 3.05
CA ALA A 93 4.19 0.29 3.20
C ALA A 93 3.32 -0.91 2.84
N PHE A 94 2.10 -0.84 3.35
CA PHE A 94 0.97 -1.54 2.78
C PHE A 94 -0.12 -0.54 2.39
N MET A 95 -0.84 -0.82 1.32
CA MET A 95 -2.03 -0.07 0.94
C MET A 95 -3.28 -0.88 1.29
N LEU A 96 -4.30 -0.22 1.82
CA LEU A 96 -5.59 -0.82 2.15
C LEU A 96 -6.71 -0.09 1.41
N ASP A 97 -7.39 -0.78 0.52
CA ASP A 97 -8.59 -0.29 -0.16
C ASP A 97 -9.82 -0.49 0.74
N CYS A 98 -10.43 0.61 1.16
CA CYS A 98 -11.72 0.63 1.84
C CYS A 98 -12.85 1.16 0.95
N ALA A 99 -12.55 1.65 -0.26
CA ALA A 99 -13.55 2.17 -1.18
C ALA A 99 -14.44 1.05 -1.73
N ARG A 100 -13.87 -0.10 -2.12
CA ARG A 100 -14.62 -1.25 -2.64
C ARG A 100 -15.29 -2.04 -1.52
N HIS A 101 -14.54 -2.44 -0.51
CA HIS A 101 -15.09 -3.04 0.71
C HIS A 101 -14.39 -2.47 1.95
N MET A 102 -15.20 -1.96 2.87
CA MET A 102 -14.70 -1.44 4.14
C MET A 102 -14.33 -2.57 5.09
N THR A 103 -13.44 -2.27 6.00
CA THR A 103 -13.22 -3.07 7.21
C THR A 103 -13.40 -2.19 8.45
N THR A 104 -13.46 -2.78 9.63
CA THR A 104 -13.67 -2.05 10.88
C THR A 104 -12.40 -1.37 11.38
N VAL A 105 -12.54 -0.33 12.21
CA VAL A 105 -11.43 0.32 12.92
C VAL A 105 -10.56 -0.70 13.64
N GLU A 106 -11.19 -1.67 14.33
CA GLU A 106 -10.48 -2.75 15.04
C GLU A 106 -9.62 -3.61 14.11
N ASN A 107 -10.14 -3.96 12.92
CA ASN A 107 -9.39 -4.75 11.96
C ASN A 107 -8.23 -3.96 11.33
N ILE A 108 -8.40 -2.64 11.12
CA ILE A 108 -7.31 -1.77 10.67
C ILE A 108 -6.19 -1.74 11.73
N LYS A 109 -6.53 -1.63 13.02
CA LYS A 109 -5.55 -1.69 14.10
C LYS A 109 -4.78 -3.01 14.13
N LYS A 110 -5.45 -4.16 13.89
CA LYS A 110 -4.75 -5.46 13.75
C LYS A 110 -3.75 -5.47 12.60
N LEU A 111 -4.08 -4.84 11.47
CA LEU A 111 -3.14 -4.72 10.35
C LEU A 111 -1.96 -3.80 10.69
N ILE A 112 -2.20 -2.71 11.41
CA ILE A 112 -1.16 -1.82 11.92
C ILE A 112 -0.23 -2.58 12.86
N ASP A 113 -0.74 -3.37 13.80
CA ASP A 113 0.06 -4.19 14.72
C ASP A 113 0.92 -5.22 13.95
N ALA A 114 0.32 -5.90 12.97
CA ALA A 114 1.04 -6.87 12.13
C ALA A 114 2.12 -6.21 11.24
N ALA A 115 1.90 -4.96 10.81
CA ALA A 115 2.86 -4.15 10.06
C ALA A 115 4.00 -3.66 10.95
N ALA A 116 3.67 -3.14 12.14
CA ALA A 116 4.63 -2.68 13.13
C ALA A 116 5.58 -3.80 13.57
N LEU A 117 5.04 -5.01 13.79
CA LEU A 117 5.82 -6.19 14.18
C LEU A 117 6.94 -6.52 13.17
N VAL A 118 6.71 -6.26 11.88
CA VAL A 118 7.68 -6.48 10.80
C VAL A 118 8.31 -5.17 10.28
N LYS A 119 8.26 -4.11 11.08
CA LYS A 119 8.97 -2.83 10.85
C LYS A 119 8.54 -2.11 9.57
N MET A 120 7.30 -2.28 9.10
CA MET A 120 6.69 -1.35 8.16
C MET A 120 6.45 -0.01 8.86
N ASN A 121 6.52 1.09 8.11
CA ASN A 121 6.41 2.44 8.65
C ASN A 121 5.33 3.29 7.99
N THR A 122 4.56 2.71 7.07
CA THR A 122 3.56 3.47 6.32
C THR A 122 2.33 2.61 6.04
N MET A 123 1.15 3.20 6.23
CA MET A 123 -0.14 2.72 5.75
C MET A 123 -0.67 3.68 4.69
N HIS A 124 -0.75 3.25 3.45
CA HIS A 124 -1.45 3.96 2.39
C HIS A 124 -2.93 3.58 2.43
N TRP A 125 -3.81 4.55 2.65
CA TRP A 125 -5.24 4.31 2.85
C TRP A 125 -6.06 4.81 1.66
N HIS A 126 -6.46 3.87 0.79
CA HIS A 126 -7.29 4.15 -0.38
C HIS A 126 -8.76 4.26 0.04
N LEU A 127 -9.24 5.50 0.13
CA LEU A 127 -10.52 5.85 0.75
C LEU A 127 -11.60 6.23 -0.25
N THR A 128 -11.24 6.44 -1.52
CA THR A 128 -12.18 6.95 -2.54
C THR A 128 -11.96 6.27 -3.87
N ASP A 129 -13.05 5.80 -4.47
CA ASP A 129 -13.04 5.17 -5.79
C ASP A 129 -14.43 5.22 -6.44
N ASP A 130 -14.59 4.68 -7.63
CA ASP A 130 -15.85 4.60 -8.38
C ASP A 130 -16.97 3.92 -7.58
N GLN A 131 -16.63 2.94 -6.71
CA GLN A 131 -17.57 2.10 -5.99
C GLN A 131 -17.89 2.61 -4.57
N GLY A 132 -17.27 3.72 -4.15
CA GLY A 132 -17.61 4.32 -2.88
C GLY A 132 -16.64 5.40 -2.39
N TRP A 133 -17.22 6.36 -1.71
CA TRP A 133 -16.54 7.41 -0.96
C TRP A 133 -16.55 7.07 0.53
N ARG A 134 -15.41 7.17 1.23
CA ARG A 134 -15.28 6.66 2.62
C ARG A 134 -14.81 7.68 3.65
N VAL A 135 -14.73 8.94 3.31
CA VAL A 135 -14.26 10.02 4.21
C VAL A 135 -15.38 11.00 4.49
N GLU A 136 -15.67 11.28 5.77
CA GLU A 136 -16.58 12.35 6.16
C GLU A 136 -15.99 13.72 5.80
N ILE A 137 -16.71 14.49 4.97
CA ILE A 137 -16.35 15.84 4.49
C ILE A 137 -17.52 16.78 4.78
N ASP A 138 -17.30 17.78 5.63
CA ASP A 138 -18.37 18.68 6.08
C ASP A 138 -18.86 19.62 4.98
N SER A 139 -17.93 20.11 4.15
CA SER A 139 -18.26 21.02 3.03
C SER A 139 -19.02 20.35 1.90
N HIS A 140 -18.98 19.01 1.82
CA HIS A 140 -19.57 18.21 0.76
C HIS A 140 -20.33 16.99 1.31
N PRO A 141 -21.45 17.17 2.05
CA PRO A 141 -22.15 16.08 2.73
C PRO A 141 -22.77 15.04 1.78
N GLU A 142 -23.02 15.38 0.52
CA GLU A 142 -23.51 14.45 -0.49
C GLU A 142 -22.50 13.35 -0.84
N LEU A 143 -21.20 13.57 -0.61
CA LEU A 143 -20.19 12.51 -0.72
C LEU A 143 -20.48 11.34 0.22
N ILE A 144 -21.06 11.63 1.41
CA ILE A 144 -21.48 10.61 2.38
C ILE A 144 -22.90 10.12 2.09
N THR A 145 -23.86 11.02 1.87
CA THR A 145 -25.26 10.62 1.74
C THR A 145 -25.57 9.89 0.43
N VAL A 146 -24.78 10.13 -0.62
CA VAL A 146 -24.88 9.53 -1.95
C VAL A 146 -23.64 8.73 -2.29
N GLY A 147 -22.46 9.35 -2.27
CA GLY A 147 -21.20 8.75 -2.77
C GLY A 147 -20.75 7.52 -1.98
N SER A 148 -21.12 7.38 -0.70
CA SER A 148 -20.79 6.23 0.13
C SER A 148 -21.67 4.98 -0.12
N ARG A 149 -22.69 5.07 -0.99
CA ARG A 149 -23.76 4.07 -1.13
C ARG A 149 -23.83 3.55 -2.57
N ARG A 150 -23.76 2.24 -2.75
CA ARG A 150 -24.01 1.57 -4.04
C ARG A 150 -25.12 0.54 -3.89
N ARG A 151 -25.96 0.40 -4.94
CA ARG A 151 -27.15 -0.46 -4.89
C ARG A 151 -26.88 -1.96 -4.87
N SER A 152 -25.71 -2.39 -5.36
CA SER A 152 -25.28 -3.79 -5.42
C SER A 152 -23.76 -3.87 -5.54
N SER A 153 -23.21 -5.08 -5.49
CA SER A 153 -21.77 -5.30 -5.74
C SER A 153 -21.58 -6.46 -6.70
N ASP A 154 -21.02 -6.18 -7.89
CA ASP A 154 -20.77 -7.13 -8.97
C ASP A 154 -19.26 -7.18 -9.26
N PHE A 155 -18.49 -7.88 -8.44
CA PHE A 155 -17.04 -7.96 -8.58
C PHE A 155 -16.62 -9.37 -9.07
N GLY A 156 -16.37 -9.48 -10.38
CA GLY A 156 -15.98 -10.74 -11.01
C GLY A 156 -17.04 -11.83 -10.83
N GLN A 157 -16.70 -12.86 -10.06
CA GLN A 157 -17.63 -13.96 -9.75
C GLN A 157 -18.57 -13.67 -8.57
N TYR A 158 -18.32 -12.58 -7.83
CA TYR A 158 -19.11 -12.21 -6.66
C TYR A 158 -20.23 -11.27 -7.06
N HIS A 159 -21.46 -11.68 -6.75
CA HIS A 159 -22.66 -10.89 -6.97
C HIS A 159 -23.45 -10.78 -5.68
N PHE A 160 -23.62 -9.56 -5.20
CA PHE A 160 -24.39 -9.22 -4.01
C PHE A 160 -25.45 -8.19 -4.39
N ALA A 161 -26.72 -8.57 -4.29
CA ALA A 161 -27.84 -7.73 -4.69
C ALA A 161 -28.17 -6.65 -3.64
N GLU A 162 -27.65 -6.79 -2.42
CA GLU A 162 -27.93 -5.87 -1.33
C GLU A 162 -27.17 -4.55 -1.52
N GLU A 163 -27.78 -3.46 -1.07
CA GLU A 163 -27.12 -2.18 -0.97
C GLU A 163 -25.87 -2.28 -0.06
N TYR A 164 -24.78 -1.70 -0.50
CA TYR A 164 -23.56 -1.58 0.27
C TYR A 164 -23.27 -0.11 0.59
N SER A 165 -23.08 0.20 1.86
CA SER A 165 -22.82 1.57 2.31
C SER A 165 -21.88 1.58 3.52
N GLY A 166 -21.25 2.72 3.73
CA GLY A 166 -20.39 2.97 4.88
C GLY A 166 -19.35 4.04 4.60
N TYR A 167 -18.82 4.62 5.65
CA TYR A 167 -17.75 5.61 5.63
C TYR A 167 -17.08 5.66 7.01
N PHE A 168 -15.91 6.25 7.09
CA PHE A 168 -15.26 6.57 8.36
C PHE A 168 -15.59 8.00 8.75
N THR A 169 -16.05 8.17 9.99
CA THR A 169 -16.22 9.48 10.59
C THR A 169 -14.85 10.13 10.83
N LYS A 170 -14.82 11.45 10.91
CA LYS A 170 -13.60 12.18 11.30
C LYS A 170 -13.01 11.71 12.63
N GLY A 171 -13.90 11.26 13.56
CA GLY A 171 -13.48 10.67 14.84
C GLY A 171 -12.73 9.35 14.67
N GLU A 172 -13.28 8.43 13.87
CA GLU A 172 -12.65 7.13 13.57
C GLU A 172 -11.33 7.30 12.80
N ILE A 173 -11.27 8.26 11.87
CA ILE A 173 -10.03 8.56 11.14
C ILE A 173 -8.95 9.04 12.12
N ARG A 174 -9.26 9.99 13.00
CA ARG A 174 -8.30 10.47 14.01
C ARG A 174 -7.85 9.36 14.96
N GLU A 175 -8.74 8.46 15.34
CA GLU A 175 -8.43 7.29 16.17
C GLU A 175 -7.43 6.37 15.49
N ILE A 176 -7.64 6.06 14.19
CA ILE A 176 -6.73 5.21 13.42
C ILE A 176 -5.38 5.91 13.22
N VAL A 177 -5.37 7.19 12.87
CA VAL A 177 -4.14 7.97 12.64
C VAL A 177 -3.30 8.03 13.93
N ALA A 178 -3.93 8.30 15.08
CA ALA A 178 -3.23 8.32 16.37
C ALA A 178 -2.67 6.94 16.75
N TYR A 179 -3.47 5.88 16.54
CA TYR A 179 -3.03 4.51 16.81
C TYR A 179 -1.84 4.09 15.92
N ALA A 180 -1.85 4.50 14.65
CA ALA A 180 -0.74 4.26 13.73
C ALA A 180 0.53 5.02 14.16
N ASP A 181 0.39 6.28 14.57
CA ASP A 181 1.49 7.12 15.05
C ASP A 181 2.15 6.54 16.32
N ASP A 182 1.36 6.04 17.27
CA ASP A 182 1.84 5.30 18.45
C ASP A 182 2.65 4.04 18.07
N ASN A 183 2.44 3.49 16.88
CA ASN A 183 3.18 2.37 16.30
C ASN A 183 4.23 2.79 15.26
N TYR A 184 4.58 4.08 15.20
CA TYR A 184 5.54 4.66 14.23
C TYR A 184 5.18 4.39 12.76
N ILE A 185 3.87 4.28 12.45
CA ILE A 185 3.32 4.13 11.09
C ILE A 185 2.64 5.42 10.66
N GLU A 186 3.16 6.06 9.60
CA GLU A 186 2.52 7.21 8.97
C GLU A 186 1.31 6.74 8.13
N VAL A 187 0.15 7.39 8.30
CA VAL A 187 -1.02 7.14 7.46
C VAL A 187 -1.05 8.14 6.31
N ILE A 188 -1.00 7.63 5.09
CA ILE A 188 -1.09 8.42 3.84
C ILE A 188 -2.48 8.20 3.25
N PRO A 189 -3.36 9.21 3.24
CA PRO A 189 -4.66 9.08 2.60
C PRO A 189 -4.52 9.17 1.09
N GLU A 190 -5.43 8.50 0.36
CA GLU A 190 -5.60 8.69 -1.07
C GLU A 190 -6.99 9.26 -1.39
N PHE A 191 -6.98 10.33 -2.17
CA PHE A 191 -8.10 10.82 -2.96
C PHE A 191 -7.73 10.68 -4.43
N ASP A 192 -8.19 9.63 -5.06
CA ASP A 192 -7.87 9.37 -6.47
C ASP A 192 -8.61 10.31 -7.41
N MET A 193 -7.87 10.87 -8.39
CA MET A 193 -8.38 11.82 -9.38
C MET A 193 -7.49 11.91 -10.62
N PRO A 194 -8.01 12.28 -11.80
CA PRO A 194 -9.41 12.58 -12.12
C PRO A 194 -10.24 11.35 -12.45
N GLY A 195 -9.61 10.17 -12.62
CA GLY A 195 -10.24 8.86 -12.71
C GLY A 195 -10.79 8.40 -11.36
N HIS A 196 -11.43 7.23 -11.31
CA HIS A 196 -11.92 6.61 -10.06
C HIS A 196 -12.80 7.52 -9.19
N THR A 197 -13.59 8.41 -9.85
CA THR A 197 -14.39 9.44 -9.19
C THR A 197 -15.89 9.30 -9.42
N LEU A 198 -16.38 8.13 -9.87
CA LEU A 198 -17.81 7.94 -10.14
C LEU A 198 -18.68 8.12 -8.89
N SER A 199 -18.15 7.80 -7.69
CA SER A 199 -18.83 8.08 -6.42
C SER A 199 -19.00 9.58 -6.17
N VAL A 200 -18.01 10.39 -6.52
CA VAL A 200 -18.08 11.87 -6.50
C VAL A 200 -19.12 12.36 -7.53
N LEU A 201 -19.08 11.82 -8.75
CA LEU A 201 -19.97 12.24 -9.82
C LEU A 201 -21.42 11.78 -9.61
N ALA A 202 -21.65 10.74 -8.82
CA ALA A 202 -23.00 10.36 -8.39
C ALA A 202 -23.57 11.38 -7.40
N ALA A 203 -22.72 11.92 -6.51
CA ALA A 203 -23.09 12.99 -5.56
C ALA A 203 -23.25 14.35 -6.26
N TYR A 204 -22.38 14.68 -7.22
CA TYR A 204 -22.30 15.96 -7.94
C TYR A 204 -22.21 15.75 -9.45
N PRO A 205 -23.32 15.40 -10.12
CA PRO A 205 -23.32 15.06 -11.56
C PRO A 205 -22.85 16.19 -12.48
N GLU A 206 -23.03 17.45 -12.06
CA GLU A 206 -22.59 18.66 -12.78
C GLU A 206 -21.06 18.76 -12.93
N LEU A 207 -20.29 18.02 -12.12
CA LEU A 207 -18.82 17.93 -12.21
C LEU A 207 -18.38 16.96 -13.30
N SER A 208 -19.29 16.18 -13.88
CA SER A 208 -19.01 15.34 -15.04
C SER A 208 -19.05 16.13 -16.35
N CYS A 209 -18.40 15.61 -17.40
CA CYS A 209 -18.47 16.22 -18.73
C CYS A 209 -19.91 16.24 -19.32
N LYS A 210 -20.79 15.37 -18.86
CA LYS A 210 -22.16 15.25 -19.33
C LYS A 210 -23.18 16.05 -18.52
N GLY A 211 -22.87 16.33 -17.24
CA GLY A 211 -23.78 17.01 -16.32
C GLY A 211 -25.11 16.29 -16.10
N LYS A 212 -25.12 14.95 -16.21
CA LYS A 212 -26.33 14.12 -16.06
C LYS A 212 -26.22 13.25 -14.83
N PRO A 213 -27.33 12.86 -14.19
CA PRO A 213 -27.34 11.93 -13.06
C PRO A 213 -26.56 10.66 -13.36
N LEU A 214 -25.74 10.25 -12.42
CA LEU A 214 -24.91 9.05 -12.45
C LEU A 214 -25.17 8.24 -11.16
N GLU A 215 -24.88 6.97 -11.19
CA GLU A 215 -24.95 6.09 -10.02
C GLU A 215 -23.53 5.73 -9.58
N VAL A 216 -23.35 5.48 -8.30
CA VAL A 216 -22.10 4.92 -7.74
C VAL A 216 -21.82 3.57 -8.39
N GLY A 217 -20.57 3.31 -8.73
CA GLY A 217 -20.12 2.10 -9.41
C GLY A 217 -20.48 0.84 -8.65
N THR A 218 -20.99 -0.17 -9.36
CA THR A 218 -21.37 -1.47 -8.78
C THR A 218 -20.45 -2.61 -9.25
N LYS A 219 -19.54 -2.33 -10.18
CA LYS A 219 -18.65 -3.30 -10.81
C LYS A 219 -17.19 -2.90 -10.66
N GLN A 220 -16.28 -3.87 -10.79
CA GLN A 220 -14.86 -3.57 -10.97
C GLN A 220 -14.60 -3.02 -12.37
N GLY A 221 -13.43 -2.41 -12.57
CA GLY A 221 -12.94 -1.93 -13.84
C GLY A 221 -12.97 -0.41 -13.95
N ILE A 222 -12.66 0.08 -15.15
CA ILE A 222 -12.46 1.50 -15.44
C ILE A 222 -13.75 2.08 -16.00
N PHE A 223 -14.18 3.22 -15.47
CA PHE A 223 -15.38 3.93 -15.91
C PHE A 223 -15.02 5.14 -16.76
N ASP A 224 -15.80 5.36 -17.83
CA ASP A 224 -15.57 6.47 -18.77
C ASP A 224 -15.85 7.86 -18.16
N ASP A 225 -16.76 7.94 -17.20
CA ASP A 225 -17.16 9.20 -16.59
C ASP A 225 -16.22 9.52 -15.41
N ILE A 226 -15.42 10.57 -15.61
CA ILE A 226 -14.39 11.07 -14.70
C ILE A 226 -14.62 12.57 -14.47
N LEU A 227 -13.94 13.18 -13.50
CA LEU A 227 -14.02 14.62 -13.24
C LEU A 227 -13.75 15.43 -14.53
N CYS A 228 -14.58 16.44 -14.77
CA CYS A 228 -14.44 17.31 -15.93
C CYS A 228 -13.32 18.33 -15.71
N ALA A 229 -12.16 18.13 -16.33
CA ALA A 229 -11.01 19.04 -16.20
C ALA A 229 -11.25 20.45 -16.78
N GLY A 230 -12.30 20.62 -17.60
CA GLY A 230 -12.71 21.93 -18.09
C GLY A 230 -13.72 22.66 -17.20
N ASN A 231 -14.13 22.07 -16.06
CA ASN A 231 -15.06 22.66 -15.10
C ASN A 231 -14.32 23.13 -13.86
N ASP A 232 -14.35 24.43 -13.58
CA ASP A 232 -13.66 25.00 -12.39
C ASP A 232 -14.24 24.49 -11.06
N ASP A 233 -15.54 24.15 -11.04
CA ASP A 233 -16.17 23.56 -9.86
C ASP A 233 -15.58 22.18 -9.52
N SER A 234 -15.05 21.43 -10.50
CA SER A 234 -14.32 20.18 -10.25
C SER A 234 -13.06 20.42 -9.42
N LEU A 235 -12.26 21.44 -9.79
CA LEU A 235 -11.08 21.81 -9.01
C LEU A 235 -11.45 22.41 -7.66
N LYS A 236 -12.54 23.17 -7.60
CA LYS A 236 -13.02 23.70 -6.31
C LYS A 236 -13.34 22.58 -5.34
N LEU A 237 -14.12 21.56 -5.76
CA LEU A 237 -14.41 20.39 -4.94
C LEU A 237 -13.11 19.68 -4.51
N VAL A 238 -12.17 19.48 -5.44
CA VAL A 238 -10.87 18.85 -5.12
C VAL A 238 -10.15 19.61 -4.01
N PHE A 239 -10.09 20.96 -4.09
CA PHE A 239 -9.40 21.76 -3.09
C PHE A 239 -10.13 21.78 -1.75
N ASP A 240 -11.46 21.86 -1.75
CA ASP A 240 -12.28 21.80 -0.53
C ASP A 240 -12.05 20.47 0.20
N VAL A 241 -12.10 19.34 -0.52
CA VAL A 241 -11.87 18.00 0.01
C VAL A 241 -10.44 17.83 0.54
N LEU A 242 -9.44 18.19 -0.28
CA LEU A 242 -8.03 18.10 0.13
C LEU A 242 -7.76 18.95 1.38
N GLY A 243 -8.37 20.14 1.46
CA GLY A 243 -8.24 21.03 2.63
C GLY A 243 -8.72 20.35 3.91
N GLU A 244 -9.91 19.73 3.90
CA GLU A 244 -10.43 19.02 5.08
C GLU A 244 -9.63 17.75 5.39
N MET A 245 -9.22 16.99 4.37
CA MET A 245 -8.43 15.78 4.58
C MET A 245 -7.04 16.09 5.17
N ILE A 246 -6.39 17.20 4.79
CA ILE A 246 -5.10 17.62 5.35
C ILE A 246 -5.17 17.82 6.87
N GLU A 247 -6.31 18.27 7.40
CA GLU A 247 -6.51 18.42 8.85
C GLU A 247 -6.66 17.09 9.60
N LEU A 248 -7.12 16.05 8.90
CA LEU A 248 -7.29 14.70 9.45
C LEU A 248 -6.00 13.88 9.40
N PHE A 249 -5.16 14.16 8.40
CA PHE A 249 -3.93 13.41 8.14
C PHE A 249 -2.70 14.32 8.27
N PRO A 250 -2.09 14.40 9.46
CA PRO A 250 -0.99 15.33 9.74
C PRO A 250 0.31 14.94 9.04
N GLY A 251 0.44 13.69 8.56
CA GLY A 251 1.62 13.17 7.88
C GLY A 251 2.09 14.03 6.71
N ARG A 252 3.31 13.78 6.26
CA ARG A 252 3.96 14.56 5.20
C ARG A 252 3.41 14.30 3.81
N TYR A 253 2.94 13.08 3.57
CA TYR A 253 2.58 12.61 2.24
C TYR A 253 1.08 12.55 2.03
N PHE A 254 0.66 12.73 0.77
CA PHE A 254 -0.72 12.62 0.35
C PHE A 254 -0.77 11.99 -1.04
N HIS A 255 -1.50 10.89 -1.21
CA HIS A 255 -1.67 10.25 -2.51
C HIS A 255 -2.89 10.83 -3.24
N ILE A 256 -2.73 11.18 -4.52
CA ILE A 256 -3.78 11.80 -5.33
C ILE A 256 -4.12 11.00 -6.60
N GLY A 257 -3.77 9.70 -6.60
CA GLY A 257 -4.10 8.79 -7.68
C GLY A 257 -3.46 9.13 -9.02
N GLY A 258 -4.28 9.22 -10.05
CA GLY A 258 -3.89 9.63 -11.39
C GLY A 258 -3.72 8.50 -12.40
N ASP A 259 -4.11 7.28 -12.02
CA ASP A 259 -4.15 6.11 -12.90
C ASP A 259 -5.47 6.00 -13.66
N GLU A 260 -5.47 5.14 -14.64
CA GLU A 260 -6.62 4.63 -15.39
C GLU A 260 -7.70 5.67 -15.78
N ALA A 261 -7.32 6.95 -15.98
CA ALA A 261 -8.26 8.01 -16.35
C ALA A 261 -8.61 7.98 -17.86
N PRO A 262 -9.81 7.53 -18.26
CA PRO A 262 -10.18 7.48 -19.69
C PRO A 262 -10.41 8.87 -20.27
N LYS A 263 -9.86 9.13 -21.44
CA LYS A 263 -9.96 10.45 -22.11
C LYS A 263 -11.19 10.58 -23.00
N VAL A 264 -12.03 9.55 -23.11
CA VAL A 264 -13.15 9.50 -24.08
C VAL A 264 -14.16 10.62 -23.86
N ARG A 265 -14.43 11.00 -22.59
CA ARG A 265 -15.33 12.11 -22.30
C ARG A 265 -14.70 13.46 -22.59
N TRP A 266 -13.45 13.66 -22.22
CA TRP A 266 -12.74 14.92 -22.42
C TRP A 266 -12.59 15.27 -23.89
N LYS A 267 -12.32 14.29 -24.76
CA LYS A 267 -12.23 14.47 -26.22
C LYS A 267 -13.47 15.12 -26.83
N ASN A 268 -14.64 14.86 -26.27
CA ASN A 268 -15.90 15.34 -26.76
C ASN A 268 -16.54 16.43 -25.87
N CYS A 269 -15.87 16.85 -24.82
CA CYS A 269 -16.39 17.85 -23.88
C CYS A 269 -15.98 19.27 -24.31
N PRO A 270 -16.95 20.17 -24.66
CA PRO A 270 -16.60 21.53 -25.05
C PRO A 270 -15.78 22.30 -23.98
N LYS A 271 -16.09 22.08 -22.70
CA LYS A 271 -15.34 22.72 -21.58
C LYS A 271 -13.88 22.24 -21.53
N CYS A 272 -13.63 20.92 -21.63
CA CYS A 272 -12.27 20.37 -21.64
C CYS A 272 -11.48 20.84 -22.86
N GLN A 273 -12.10 20.84 -24.06
CA GLN A 273 -11.44 21.30 -25.27
C GLN A 273 -11.15 22.82 -25.23
N ALA A 274 -12.06 23.62 -24.64
CA ALA A 274 -11.81 25.05 -24.42
C ALA A 274 -10.63 25.27 -23.46
N ARG A 275 -10.56 24.52 -22.36
CA ARG A 275 -9.47 24.56 -21.39
C ARG A 275 -8.12 24.20 -22.03
N MET A 276 -8.09 23.13 -22.84
CA MET A 276 -6.89 22.75 -23.58
C MET A 276 -6.41 23.87 -24.50
N LYS A 277 -7.35 24.49 -25.24
CA LYS A 277 -7.02 25.62 -26.13
C LYS A 277 -6.51 26.82 -25.34
N GLU A 278 -7.15 27.17 -24.24
CA GLU A 278 -6.76 28.29 -23.36
C GLU A 278 -5.34 28.13 -22.84
N LEU A 279 -4.99 26.92 -22.41
CA LEU A 279 -3.69 26.58 -21.81
C LEU A 279 -2.63 26.17 -22.84
N GLY A 280 -2.98 26.04 -24.11
CA GLY A 280 -2.07 25.60 -25.17
C GLY A 280 -1.62 24.14 -25.04
N LEU A 281 -2.45 23.29 -24.43
CA LEU A 281 -2.16 21.86 -24.22
C LEU A 281 -2.38 21.09 -25.54
N LYS A 282 -1.53 20.07 -25.79
CA LYS A 282 -1.51 19.33 -27.07
C LYS A 282 -2.59 18.25 -27.13
N ASP A 283 -2.84 17.59 -25.99
CA ASP A 283 -3.73 16.44 -25.88
C ASP A 283 -4.31 16.29 -24.48
N GLU A 284 -5.18 15.31 -24.31
CA GLU A 284 -5.85 15.02 -23.04
C GLU A 284 -4.90 14.41 -21.97
N GLU A 285 -3.73 13.92 -22.36
CA GLU A 285 -2.70 13.52 -21.40
C GLU A 285 -2.06 14.76 -20.73
N GLU A 286 -1.78 15.80 -21.52
CA GLU A 286 -1.33 17.08 -20.97
C GLU A 286 -2.44 17.77 -20.16
N LEU A 287 -3.71 17.61 -20.53
CA LEU A 287 -4.85 18.09 -19.73
C LEU A 287 -4.93 17.38 -18.37
N GLN A 288 -4.71 16.05 -18.32
CA GLN A 288 -4.61 15.33 -17.05
C GLN A 288 -3.42 15.80 -16.24
N GLY A 289 -2.26 15.97 -16.88
CA GLY A 289 -1.06 16.49 -16.21
C GLY A 289 -1.33 17.85 -15.58
N TRP A 290 -1.96 18.76 -16.31
CA TRP A 290 -2.35 20.07 -15.78
C TRP A 290 -3.30 19.95 -14.58
N PHE A 291 -4.34 19.09 -14.67
CA PHE A 291 -5.31 18.89 -13.59
C PHE A 291 -4.65 18.34 -12.32
N VAL A 292 -3.81 17.32 -12.45
CA VAL A 292 -3.05 16.73 -11.33
C VAL A 292 -2.10 17.76 -10.72
N LEU A 293 -1.43 18.59 -11.53
CA LEU A 293 -0.54 19.65 -11.04
C LEU A 293 -1.27 20.68 -10.19
N GLN A 294 -2.56 20.98 -10.42
CA GLN A 294 -3.31 21.87 -9.55
C GLN A 294 -3.41 21.31 -8.12
N ALA A 295 -3.65 20.00 -7.99
CA ALA A 295 -3.68 19.31 -6.69
C ALA A 295 -2.27 19.22 -6.07
N VAL A 296 -1.23 18.93 -6.86
CA VAL A 296 0.18 18.94 -6.41
C VAL A 296 0.56 20.30 -5.82
N ASP A 297 0.23 21.38 -6.54
CA ASP A 297 0.55 22.75 -6.10
C ASP A 297 -0.24 23.15 -4.84
N PHE A 298 -1.51 22.69 -4.75
CA PHE A 298 -2.31 22.89 -3.55
C PHE A 298 -1.68 22.18 -2.34
N LEU A 299 -1.34 20.91 -2.45
CA LEU A 299 -0.68 20.13 -1.39
C LEU A 299 0.65 20.76 -0.98
N LYS A 300 1.46 21.17 -1.94
CA LYS A 300 2.76 21.84 -1.69
C LYS A 300 2.60 23.14 -0.90
N LYS A 301 1.59 23.97 -1.20
CA LYS A 301 1.27 25.18 -0.42
C LYS A 301 0.91 24.88 1.03
N HIS A 302 0.40 23.66 1.31
CA HIS A 302 0.08 23.18 2.66
C HIS A 302 1.20 22.35 3.29
N GLY A 303 2.41 22.36 2.71
CA GLY A 303 3.57 21.65 3.24
C GLY A 303 3.54 20.14 3.05
N LYS A 304 2.64 19.63 2.17
CA LYS A 304 2.53 18.22 1.85
C LYS A 304 3.29 17.88 0.56
N THR A 305 3.73 16.64 0.44
CA THR A 305 4.32 16.07 -0.78
C THR A 305 3.34 15.11 -1.42
N ALA A 306 3.02 15.35 -2.68
CA ALA A 306 2.12 14.48 -3.44
C ALA A 306 2.79 13.16 -3.84
N ILE A 307 2.02 12.07 -3.76
CA ILE A 307 2.33 10.79 -4.40
C ILE A 307 1.30 10.58 -5.51
N VAL A 308 1.74 10.04 -6.66
CA VAL A 308 0.87 9.74 -7.80
C VAL A 308 1.19 8.37 -8.38
N TRP A 309 0.19 7.72 -8.98
CA TRP A 309 0.44 6.53 -9.80
C TRP A 309 1.24 6.88 -11.05
N ASN A 310 2.02 5.92 -11.56
CA ASN A 310 2.97 6.15 -12.66
C ASN A 310 2.35 6.65 -13.96
N GLU A 311 1.05 6.47 -14.21
CA GLU A 311 0.35 6.98 -15.40
C GLU A 311 0.36 8.51 -15.47
N SER A 312 0.40 9.21 -14.35
CA SER A 312 0.54 10.67 -14.31
C SER A 312 1.78 11.17 -15.08
N LEU A 313 2.81 10.31 -15.21
CA LEU A 313 4.01 10.60 -16.02
C LEU A 313 3.71 10.63 -17.54
N ASN A 314 2.54 10.14 -17.99
CA ASN A 314 2.18 10.15 -19.43
C ASN A 314 2.10 11.56 -19.99
N SER A 315 1.74 12.54 -19.18
CA SER A 315 1.70 13.96 -19.56
C SER A 315 3.08 14.56 -19.87
N GLY A 316 4.15 13.98 -19.33
CA GLY A 316 5.49 14.58 -19.37
C GLY A 316 5.68 15.86 -18.54
N MET A 317 4.67 16.23 -17.73
CA MET A 317 4.63 17.51 -16.98
C MET A 317 5.01 17.36 -15.50
N MET A 318 5.09 16.14 -14.97
CA MET A 318 5.29 15.93 -13.53
C MET A 318 6.67 16.38 -13.06
N PRO A 319 6.75 17.19 -12.00
CA PRO A 319 8.02 17.67 -11.43
C PRO A 319 8.71 16.56 -10.61
N ASN A 320 10.02 16.69 -10.40
CA ASN A 320 10.82 15.70 -9.67
C ASN A 320 10.64 15.75 -8.13
N ASP A 321 9.93 16.74 -7.60
CA ASP A 321 9.70 16.91 -6.16
C ASP A 321 8.43 16.23 -5.63
N ILE A 322 7.74 15.45 -6.50
CA ILE A 322 6.71 14.49 -6.13
C ILE A 322 7.30 13.09 -6.00
N ILE A 323 6.49 12.14 -5.51
CA ILE A 323 6.83 10.72 -5.50
C ILE A 323 5.94 9.99 -6.50
N VAL A 324 6.52 9.08 -7.27
CA VAL A 324 5.79 8.26 -8.24
C VAL A 324 5.69 6.83 -7.72
N GLN A 325 4.48 6.30 -7.67
CA GLN A 325 4.22 4.90 -7.33
C GLN A 325 4.09 4.07 -8.60
N ARG A 326 5.03 3.13 -8.76
CA ARG A 326 5.07 2.21 -9.89
C ARG A 326 4.25 0.96 -9.58
N TRP A 327 3.25 0.66 -10.42
CA TRP A 327 2.47 -0.58 -10.33
C TRP A 327 2.47 -1.38 -11.64
N MET A 328 2.20 -0.75 -12.78
CA MET A 328 2.26 -1.37 -14.12
C MET A 328 2.77 -0.34 -15.13
N ASP A 329 4.08 -0.30 -15.35
CA ASP A 329 4.70 0.70 -16.22
C ASP A 329 5.34 0.06 -17.46
N LYS A 330 4.52 -0.15 -18.49
CA LYS A 330 4.94 -0.78 -19.77
C LYS A 330 5.95 0.07 -20.57
N LYS A 331 6.13 1.34 -20.23
CA LYS A 331 7.01 2.29 -20.93
C LYS A 331 8.23 2.67 -20.12
N ASP A 332 8.41 2.08 -18.93
CA ASP A 332 9.49 2.37 -17.98
C ASP A 332 9.67 3.86 -17.64
N ARG A 333 8.60 4.65 -17.68
CA ARG A 333 8.64 6.09 -17.40
C ARG A 333 9.01 6.38 -15.96
N SER A 334 8.59 5.53 -15.02
CA SER A 334 8.98 5.63 -13.61
C SER A 334 10.48 5.35 -13.41
N VAL A 335 11.06 4.44 -14.21
CA VAL A 335 12.52 4.20 -14.23
C VAL A 335 13.26 5.42 -14.78
N GLU A 336 12.76 6.03 -15.87
CA GLU A 336 13.32 7.27 -16.40
C GLU A 336 13.22 8.41 -15.39
N PHE A 337 12.07 8.53 -14.69
CA PHE A 337 11.83 9.51 -13.66
C PHE A 337 12.82 9.34 -12.50
N ALA A 338 13.01 8.12 -12.00
CA ALA A 338 14.00 7.82 -10.97
C ALA A 338 15.44 8.11 -11.42
N ASN A 339 15.79 7.77 -12.67
CA ASN A 339 17.11 8.09 -13.24
C ASN A 339 17.37 9.60 -13.38
N LYS A 340 16.32 10.43 -13.42
CA LYS A 340 16.39 11.89 -13.47
C LYS A 340 16.30 12.56 -12.08
N GLY A 341 16.28 11.77 -10.99
CA GLY A 341 16.31 12.28 -9.61
C GLY A 341 14.97 12.28 -8.88
N GLY A 342 13.87 11.83 -9.51
CA GLY A 342 12.58 11.71 -8.85
C GLY A 342 12.50 10.46 -7.98
N LYS A 343 11.78 10.50 -6.87
CA LYS A 343 11.58 9.34 -5.98
C LYS A 343 10.52 8.38 -6.51
N MET A 344 10.78 7.07 -6.43
CA MET A 344 9.89 6.02 -6.90
C MET A 344 9.59 5.00 -5.80
N ILE A 345 8.30 4.70 -5.58
CA ILE A 345 7.83 3.55 -4.79
C ILE A 345 7.57 2.38 -5.74
N VAL A 346 7.95 1.18 -5.33
CA VAL A 346 7.75 -0.05 -6.10
C VAL A 346 6.60 -0.86 -5.51
N SER A 347 5.52 -0.99 -6.28
CA SER A 347 4.34 -1.80 -5.96
C SER A 347 3.89 -2.64 -7.16
N GLU A 348 4.83 -3.38 -7.76
CA GLU A 348 4.63 -4.14 -9.01
C GLU A 348 3.43 -5.10 -8.95
N PHE A 349 2.47 -4.91 -9.85
CA PHE A 349 1.19 -5.62 -9.94
C PHE A 349 1.32 -7.14 -9.83
N TYR A 350 2.19 -7.75 -10.64
CA TYR A 350 2.34 -9.21 -10.68
C TYR A 350 3.10 -9.81 -9.50
N TYR A 351 3.61 -8.97 -8.58
CA TYR A 351 4.48 -9.41 -7.47
C TYR A 351 3.94 -9.01 -6.11
N TYR A 352 3.53 -7.75 -5.93
CA TYR A 352 3.22 -7.19 -4.61
C TYR A 352 1.73 -7.00 -4.34
N TYR A 353 0.86 -7.14 -5.37
CA TYR A 353 -0.59 -7.09 -5.18
C TYR A 353 -1.08 -8.34 -4.46
N CYS A 354 -1.61 -8.16 -3.25
CA CYS A 354 -2.05 -9.26 -2.40
C CYS A 354 -3.52 -9.65 -2.57
N ASP A 355 -4.28 -8.96 -3.39
CA ASP A 355 -5.70 -9.20 -3.68
C ASP A 355 -5.96 -10.30 -4.72
N TYR A 356 -4.91 -10.70 -5.46
CA TYR A 356 -5.00 -11.79 -6.43
C TYR A 356 -4.67 -13.15 -5.81
N PRO A 357 -5.27 -14.25 -6.36
CA PRO A 357 -5.01 -15.61 -5.88
C PRO A 357 -3.54 -16.00 -5.92
N TYR A 358 -3.13 -16.90 -5.05
CA TYR A 358 -1.78 -17.45 -5.03
C TYR A 358 -1.39 -18.15 -6.34
N GLY A 359 -2.36 -18.65 -7.11
CA GLY A 359 -2.14 -19.17 -8.47
C GLY A 359 -1.65 -18.13 -9.49
N MET A 360 -1.85 -16.84 -9.22
CA MET A 360 -1.36 -15.73 -10.05
C MET A 360 -0.13 -15.05 -9.44
N THR A 361 -0.12 -14.88 -8.12
CA THR A 361 0.94 -14.22 -7.37
C THR A 361 1.30 -15.07 -6.17
N SER A 362 2.15 -16.10 -6.40
CA SER A 362 2.61 -17.00 -5.34
C SER A 362 3.52 -16.29 -4.35
N LEU A 363 3.65 -16.83 -3.13
CA LEU A 363 4.57 -16.30 -2.14
C LEU A 363 6.01 -16.22 -2.68
N LYS A 364 6.47 -17.29 -3.35
CA LYS A 364 7.82 -17.33 -3.94
C LYS A 364 8.02 -16.21 -4.95
N LYS A 365 7.01 -15.92 -5.77
CA LYS A 365 7.06 -14.83 -6.73
C LYS A 365 7.10 -13.48 -6.04
N THR A 366 6.23 -13.21 -5.05
CA THR A 366 6.27 -12.00 -4.25
C THR A 366 7.66 -11.77 -3.65
N TYR A 367 8.24 -12.79 -3.03
CA TYR A 367 9.55 -12.72 -2.40
C TYR A 367 10.71 -12.51 -3.40
N SER A 368 10.52 -12.91 -4.67
CA SER A 368 11.59 -12.88 -5.69
C SER A 368 11.86 -11.50 -6.27
N LEU A 369 10.90 -10.56 -6.17
CA LEU A 369 11.06 -9.22 -6.77
C LEU A 369 12.25 -8.49 -6.17
N ASP A 370 13.11 -7.97 -7.04
CA ASP A 370 14.14 -7.01 -6.68
C ASP A 370 13.56 -5.59 -6.89
N PRO A 371 13.44 -4.75 -5.83
CA PRO A 371 12.96 -3.38 -5.98
C PRO A 371 13.84 -2.50 -6.89
N TYR A 372 15.07 -2.91 -7.15
CA TYR A 372 15.92 -2.25 -8.13
C TYR A 372 15.57 -2.70 -9.56
N ILE A 373 14.46 -2.17 -10.06
CA ILE A 373 13.89 -2.51 -11.37
C ILE A 373 14.93 -2.36 -12.48
N LYS A 374 14.87 -3.27 -13.46
CA LYS A 374 15.77 -3.25 -14.63
C LYS A 374 15.70 -1.90 -15.35
N GLY A 375 16.85 -1.35 -15.70
CA GLY A 375 16.98 -0.04 -16.38
C GLY A 375 17.35 1.10 -15.45
N LEU A 376 17.32 0.91 -14.12
CA LEU A 376 17.83 1.89 -13.18
C LEU A 376 19.36 2.01 -13.27
N THR A 377 19.83 3.25 -13.35
CA THR A 377 21.26 3.60 -13.17
C THR A 377 21.64 3.51 -11.69
N GLU A 378 22.92 3.54 -11.36
CA GLU A 378 23.35 3.59 -9.93
C GLU A 378 22.83 4.85 -9.21
N ALA A 379 22.66 5.96 -9.93
CA ALA A 379 22.01 7.15 -9.40
C ALA A 379 20.50 6.92 -9.22
N GLY A 380 19.83 6.27 -10.19
CA GLY A 380 18.40 5.95 -10.14
C GLY A 380 18.06 4.99 -9.01
N LYS A 381 18.93 4.03 -8.68
CA LYS A 381 18.75 3.12 -7.54
C LYS A 381 18.63 3.86 -6.22
N LYS A 382 19.35 4.97 -6.04
CA LYS A 382 19.26 5.81 -4.84
C LYS A 382 17.92 6.54 -4.72
N ASN A 383 17.16 6.62 -5.79
CA ASN A 383 15.84 7.24 -5.85
C ASN A 383 14.69 6.23 -5.74
N VAL A 384 14.98 4.93 -5.59
CA VAL A 384 13.99 3.94 -5.15
C VAL A 384 13.70 4.24 -3.69
N TYR A 385 12.55 4.84 -3.44
CA TYR A 385 12.16 5.29 -2.10
C TYR A 385 11.77 4.13 -1.20
N GLY A 386 11.14 3.10 -1.77
CA GLY A 386 10.78 1.89 -1.06
C GLY A 386 9.80 1.00 -1.79
N VAL A 387 9.12 0.19 -1.00
CA VAL A 387 8.19 -0.85 -1.47
C VAL A 387 6.83 -0.71 -0.81
N GLU A 388 5.78 -1.11 -1.54
CA GLU A 388 4.44 -1.16 -1.00
C GLU A 388 3.71 -2.42 -1.42
N CYS A 389 2.93 -3.00 -0.50
CA CYS A 389 2.06 -4.14 -0.67
C CYS A 389 0.60 -3.68 -0.84
N PRO A 390 0.06 -3.53 -2.07
CA PRO A 390 -1.33 -3.15 -2.29
C PRO A 390 -2.29 -4.29 -1.94
N ILE A 391 -3.40 -3.93 -1.27
CA ILE A 391 -4.50 -4.80 -0.91
C ILE A 391 -5.79 -4.17 -1.42
N TRP A 392 -6.12 -4.44 -2.70
CA TRP A 392 -7.38 -4.02 -3.29
C TRP A 392 -8.54 -4.89 -2.78
N ALA A 393 -9.72 -4.31 -2.69
CA ALA A 393 -10.82 -4.94 -1.95
C ALA A 393 -12.01 -5.38 -2.82
N GLU A 394 -11.93 -5.36 -4.16
CA GLU A 394 -13.02 -5.82 -5.02
C GLU A 394 -13.41 -7.28 -4.70
N TYR A 395 -12.40 -8.12 -4.47
CA TYR A 395 -12.57 -9.55 -4.20
C TYR A 395 -12.40 -9.92 -2.73
N VAL A 396 -12.23 -8.91 -1.85
CA VAL A 396 -11.92 -9.08 -0.44
C VAL A 396 -13.03 -8.43 0.39
N ARG A 397 -14.09 -9.21 0.68
CA ARG A 397 -15.29 -8.71 1.34
C ARG A 397 -15.18 -8.64 2.87
N ASP A 398 -14.41 -9.51 3.47
CA ASP A 398 -14.29 -9.65 4.92
C ASP A 398 -12.83 -9.80 5.37
N PHE A 399 -12.62 -9.67 6.68
CA PHE A 399 -11.28 -9.68 7.26
C PHE A 399 -10.60 -11.06 7.21
N ASP A 400 -11.37 -12.15 7.27
CA ASP A 400 -10.81 -13.50 7.14
C ASP A 400 -10.26 -13.69 5.72
N LYS A 401 -11.00 -13.25 4.70
CA LYS A 401 -10.54 -13.27 3.31
C LYS A 401 -9.33 -12.37 3.10
N LEU A 402 -9.36 -11.15 3.68
CA LEU A 402 -8.21 -10.23 3.65
C LEU A 402 -6.97 -10.91 4.25
N SER A 403 -7.09 -11.45 5.45
CA SER A 403 -6.00 -12.14 6.14
C SER A 403 -5.41 -13.28 5.33
N TYR A 404 -6.26 -14.13 4.76
CA TYR A 404 -5.86 -15.24 3.89
C TYR A 404 -5.12 -14.74 2.64
N MET A 405 -5.62 -13.70 1.98
CA MET A 405 -5.02 -13.18 0.76
C MET A 405 -3.67 -12.49 1.02
N CYS A 406 -3.55 -11.77 2.14
CA CYS A 406 -2.37 -10.98 2.43
C CYS A 406 -1.23 -11.79 3.02
N PHE A 407 -1.48 -12.62 4.03
CA PHE A 407 -0.41 -13.30 4.75
C PHE A 407 -0.15 -14.71 4.21
N PRO A 408 1.14 -15.03 3.92
CA PRO A 408 2.39 -14.38 4.32
C PRO A 408 2.95 -13.33 3.36
N ARG A 409 2.34 -13.05 2.18
CA ARG A 409 2.89 -12.14 1.17
C ARG A 409 3.20 -10.74 1.71
N PHE A 410 2.33 -10.22 2.56
CA PHE A 410 2.51 -8.95 3.26
C PHE A 410 3.87 -8.89 3.99
N TRP A 411 4.21 -9.90 4.79
CA TRP A 411 5.48 -9.97 5.49
C TRP A 411 6.68 -10.22 4.57
N ALA A 412 6.47 -10.85 3.41
CA ALA A 412 7.50 -10.99 2.39
C ALA A 412 7.87 -9.63 1.78
N VAL A 413 6.90 -8.74 1.55
CA VAL A 413 7.15 -7.36 1.10
C VAL A 413 7.84 -6.54 2.20
N ALA A 414 7.45 -6.72 3.47
CA ALA A 414 8.13 -6.09 4.60
C ALA A 414 9.62 -6.46 4.66
N GLU A 415 9.94 -7.75 4.44
CA GLU A 415 11.34 -8.21 4.38
C GLU A 415 12.07 -7.63 3.17
N ALA A 416 11.44 -7.51 2.01
CA ALA A 416 12.03 -6.85 0.84
C ALA A 416 12.33 -5.36 1.08
N GLY A 417 11.53 -4.69 1.91
CA GLY A 417 11.73 -3.30 2.29
C GLY A 417 12.81 -3.07 3.36
N TRP A 418 13.01 -4.05 4.22
CA TRP A 418 13.93 -3.94 5.37
C TRP A 418 15.27 -4.60 5.13
N THR A 419 15.27 -5.85 4.67
CA THR A 419 16.47 -6.69 4.56
C THR A 419 17.25 -6.40 3.28
N LYS A 420 18.56 -6.25 3.38
CA LYS A 420 19.41 -6.15 2.19
C LYS A 420 19.26 -7.39 1.31
N ARG A 421 19.13 -7.19 0.01
CA ARG A 421 18.88 -8.27 -0.96
C ARG A 421 19.82 -9.47 -0.82
N ALA A 422 21.08 -9.24 -0.49
CA ALA A 422 22.08 -10.30 -0.29
C ALA A 422 21.79 -11.22 0.91
N ASN A 423 20.97 -10.76 1.86
CA ASN A 423 20.63 -11.50 3.08
C ASN A 423 19.22 -12.13 3.01
N MET A 424 18.51 -11.97 1.88
CA MET A 424 17.19 -12.58 1.68
C MET A 424 17.34 -14.04 1.29
N ASP A 425 16.60 -14.93 1.96
CA ASP A 425 16.52 -16.37 1.68
C ASP A 425 15.07 -16.84 1.79
N TYR A 426 14.52 -17.26 0.66
CA TYR A 426 13.12 -17.67 0.56
C TYR A 426 12.79 -18.88 1.46
N ASN A 427 13.65 -19.90 1.47
CA ASN A 427 13.40 -21.11 2.26
C ASN A 427 13.45 -20.81 3.76
N SER A 428 14.40 -19.98 4.15
CA SER A 428 14.49 -19.43 5.50
C SER A 428 13.25 -18.62 5.86
N PHE A 429 12.75 -17.79 4.96
CA PHE A 429 11.54 -16.99 5.19
C PHE A 429 10.32 -17.87 5.48
N GLU A 430 10.09 -18.93 4.69
CA GLU A 430 8.97 -19.84 4.94
C GLU A 430 9.01 -20.45 6.34
N GLU A 431 10.18 -20.92 6.80
CA GLU A 431 10.34 -21.52 8.14
C GLU A 431 10.16 -20.48 9.25
N ARG A 432 10.70 -19.28 9.08
CA ARG A 432 10.54 -18.18 10.04
C ARG A 432 9.09 -17.74 10.14
N PHE A 433 8.39 -17.64 9.00
CA PHE A 433 6.98 -17.28 8.99
C PHE A 433 6.12 -18.31 9.74
N GLU A 434 6.32 -19.63 9.47
CA GLU A 434 5.57 -20.67 10.19
C GLU A 434 5.82 -20.63 11.71
N ALA A 435 7.04 -20.32 12.13
CA ALA A 435 7.37 -20.19 13.55
C ALA A 435 6.71 -18.96 14.20
N LEU A 436 6.48 -17.90 13.44
CA LEU A 436 5.87 -16.65 13.93
C LEU A 436 4.36 -16.57 13.65
N ARG A 437 3.80 -17.51 12.88
CA ARG A 437 2.35 -17.58 12.58
C ARG A 437 1.46 -17.42 13.83
N PRO A 438 1.75 -18.07 14.98
CA PRO A 438 0.93 -17.92 16.17
C PRO A 438 0.73 -16.46 16.61
N MET A 439 1.72 -15.58 16.42
CA MET A 439 1.59 -14.16 16.77
C MET A 439 0.49 -13.47 15.94
N LEU A 440 0.35 -13.81 14.66
CA LEU A 440 -0.73 -13.30 13.81
C LEU A 440 -2.09 -13.87 14.24
N GLU A 441 -2.13 -15.16 14.57
CA GLU A 441 -3.36 -15.85 15.00
C GLU A 441 -3.87 -15.29 16.34
N GLU A 442 -2.98 -14.93 17.26
CA GLU A 442 -3.29 -14.23 18.52
C GLU A 442 -3.89 -12.82 18.26
N MET A 443 -3.48 -12.13 17.21
CA MET A 443 -4.07 -10.86 16.76
C MET A 443 -5.44 -11.07 16.07
N GLY A 444 -5.86 -12.34 15.85
CA GLY A 444 -7.09 -12.68 15.10
C GLY A 444 -6.92 -12.59 13.59
N ILE A 445 -5.70 -12.61 13.09
CA ILE A 445 -5.36 -12.69 11.67
C ILE A 445 -5.25 -14.17 11.28
N LYS A 446 -5.85 -14.59 10.16
CA LYS A 446 -5.87 -15.97 9.68
C LYS A 446 -5.07 -16.14 8.38
N PRO A 447 -3.74 -16.35 8.45
CA PRO A 447 -2.90 -16.49 7.28
C PRO A 447 -3.30 -17.70 6.41
N ALA A 448 -3.03 -17.64 5.10
CA ALA A 448 -3.14 -18.77 4.23
C ALA A 448 -2.31 -19.97 4.74
N PRO A 449 -2.80 -21.20 4.62
CA PRO A 449 -2.02 -22.39 4.99
C PRO A 449 -0.85 -22.57 4.01
N ARG A 450 0.25 -23.17 4.50
CA ARG A 450 1.49 -23.37 3.72
C ARG A 450 1.25 -24.10 2.38
N SER A 451 0.27 -25.01 2.34
CA SER A 451 -0.14 -25.73 1.11
C SER A 451 -0.55 -24.83 -0.05
N ASP A 452 -1.00 -23.61 0.26
CA ASP A 452 -1.60 -22.69 -0.72
C ASP A 452 -0.61 -21.63 -1.22
N TRP A 453 0.54 -21.45 -0.55
CA TRP A 453 1.47 -20.37 -0.85
C TRP A 453 2.09 -20.42 -2.24
N ASN A 454 2.36 -21.64 -2.73
CA ASN A 454 3.00 -21.90 -4.01
C ASN A 454 2.27 -23.03 -4.74
N PRO A 455 1.06 -22.75 -5.26
CA PRO A 455 0.26 -23.80 -5.91
C PRO A 455 0.96 -24.30 -7.17
N ASN A 456 0.87 -25.62 -7.41
CA ASN A 456 1.36 -26.20 -8.65
C ASN A 456 0.47 -25.79 -9.85
N PHE A 457 0.89 -26.15 -11.06
CA PHE A 457 0.18 -25.77 -12.29
C PHE A 457 -1.34 -26.12 -12.26
N LEU A 458 -1.69 -27.33 -11.81
CA LEU A 458 -3.09 -27.78 -11.79
C LEU A 458 -3.91 -27.03 -10.74
N GLN A 459 -3.33 -26.79 -9.56
CA GLN A 459 -3.94 -25.99 -8.51
C GLN A 459 -4.15 -24.53 -8.99
N SER A 460 -3.11 -23.89 -9.57
CA SER A 460 -3.20 -22.57 -10.15
C SER A 460 -4.27 -22.48 -11.23
N LEU A 461 -4.34 -23.47 -12.13
CA LEU A 461 -5.34 -23.49 -13.20
C LEU A 461 -6.77 -23.58 -12.64
N LYS A 462 -6.99 -24.42 -11.61
CA LYS A 462 -8.29 -24.53 -10.94
C LYS A 462 -8.67 -23.22 -10.26
N GLU A 463 -7.75 -22.66 -9.48
CA GLU A 463 -7.95 -21.43 -8.70
C GLU A 463 -8.24 -20.22 -9.62
N LEU A 464 -7.44 -20.01 -10.66
CA LEU A 464 -7.62 -18.89 -11.58
C LEU A 464 -8.87 -19.03 -12.46
N ARG A 465 -9.23 -20.25 -12.87
CA ARG A 465 -10.52 -20.48 -13.57
C ARG A 465 -11.70 -20.15 -12.67
N GLN A 466 -11.63 -20.46 -11.40
CA GLN A 466 -12.67 -20.12 -10.43
C GLN A 466 -12.70 -18.60 -10.20
N PHE A 467 -11.56 -17.98 -10.00
CA PHE A 467 -11.44 -16.54 -9.71
C PHE A 467 -11.90 -15.67 -10.90
N PHE A 468 -11.48 -16.02 -12.11
CA PHE A 468 -11.83 -15.27 -13.33
C PHE A 468 -13.03 -15.86 -14.07
N LYS A 469 -13.93 -16.55 -13.39
CA LYS A 469 -15.09 -17.20 -14.02
C LYS A 469 -15.91 -16.23 -14.86
N GLY A 470 -15.85 -16.41 -16.20
CA GLY A 470 -16.59 -15.59 -17.17
C GLY A 470 -15.96 -14.23 -17.48
N THR A 471 -14.84 -13.85 -16.86
CA THR A 471 -14.21 -12.51 -17.04
C THR A 471 -12.93 -12.54 -17.86
N THR A 472 -12.27 -13.70 -18.01
CA THR A 472 -11.06 -13.83 -18.83
C THR A 472 -11.00 -15.15 -19.60
N ASN A 473 -10.23 -15.19 -20.69
CA ASN A 473 -10.07 -16.39 -21.51
C ASN A 473 -8.97 -17.33 -20.97
N LEU A 474 -9.00 -18.60 -21.39
CA LEU A 474 -8.05 -19.63 -20.96
C LEU A 474 -6.58 -19.27 -21.31
N GLY A 475 -6.35 -18.61 -22.45
CA GLY A 475 -4.99 -18.20 -22.85
C GLY A 475 -4.36 -17.22 -21.86
N ASN A 476 -5.13 -16.26 -21.40
CA ASN A 476 -4.67 -15.31 -20.38
C ASN A 476 -4.39 -16.00 -19.04
N ILE A 477 -5.27 -16.93 -18.62
CA ILE A 477 -5.04 -17.73 -17.40
C ILE A 477 -3.73 -18.53 -17.52
N LEU A 478 -3.49 -19.18 -18.64
CA LEU A 478 -2.24 -19.95 -18.85
C LEU A 478 -0.99 -19.07 -18.82
N ASN A 479 -1.07 -17.86 -19.37
CA ASN A 479 0.03 -16.89 -19.30
C ASN A 479 0.29 -16.42 -17.86
N MET A 480 -0.76 -16.15 -17.08
CA MET A 480 -0.62 -15.80 -15.65
C MET A 480 0.10 -16.90 -14.86
N ILE A 481 -0.29 -18.17 -15.08
CA ILE A 481 0.34 -19.32 -14.41
C ILE A 481 1.82 -19.44 -14.80
N ARG A 482 2.15 -19.35 -16.10
CA ARG A 482 3.54 -19.42 -16.56
C ARG A 482 4.40 -18.32 -15.93
N ASN A 483 3.88 -17.10 -15.87
CA ASN A 483 4.57 -15.96 -15.25
C ASN A 483 4.69 -16.10 -13.72
N ASN A 484 3.85 -16.92 -13.08
CA ASN A 484 3.92 -17.16 -11.63
C ASN A 484 4.94 -18.26 -11.27
N GLN A 485 5.20 -19.18 -12.18
CA GLN A 485 6.12 -20.31 -11.95
C GLN A 485 7.54 -20.05 -12.45
N ALA A 486 7.78 -18.97 -13.20
CA ALA A 486 9.10 -18.52 -13.65
C ALA A 486 9.81 -17.71 -12.56
#